data_2b9461d5c686f75a31d279b7c5d828af
#
_entry.id   2b9461d5c686f75a31d279b7c5d828af
#
_cell.length_a   1.000
_cell.length_b   1.000
_cell.length_c   1.000
_cell.angle_alpha   90.00
_cell.angle_beta   90.00
_cell.angle_gamma   90.00
#
_symmetry.space_group_name_H-M   'P 1'
#
loop_
_entity.id
_entity.type
_entity.pdbx_description
1 polymer ?
#
loop_
_entity_poly.entity_id
_entity_poly.type
_entity_poly.pdbx_seq_one_letter_code
_entity_poly.pdbx_strand_id
1 'polypeptide(L)'
;LWLPQETADNKGFIPLFQAYGYSLVKTGLDAPALFEDLSMLLPTSGSTGSPKLVRHSYRNLEANAENVKLLFQLTPNQRAMASLPIHYTMGRSVIDSDLKAGATVLLSGMSLLDKRFWTRLKDERATSFTGVPYSYDLFSKLHFERMDLPDLEIITQGGGKLSEKMFVYLAKYAEEHGKKFIATYGQTECSARMTYLPYNLAKSKICSIGIAEPNSKLSIVDSEGVETFEGEATGEMVFRGENVTLGYATCAEDLAKGDENNGVMHTGDIAHRDEDGCYFIVGRMKRFLKIYG
;
A
#
# COMPACT_ATOMS: atom_id res chain seq x y z
N LEU A 1 -5.92 -1.25 -26.66
CA LEU A 1 -5.83 -1.99 -25.40
C LEU A 1 -4.56 -2.85 -25.40
N TRP A 2 -3.75 -2.79 -24.33
CA TRP A 2 -2.65 -3.74 -24.11
C TRP A 2 -3.17 -4.97 -23.38
N LEU A 3 -2.91 -6.14 -23.92
CA LEU A 3 -3.30 -7.43 -23.34
C LEU A 3 -2.10 -8.38 -23.34
N PRO A 4 -2.03 -9.36 -22.41
CA PRO A 4 -1.15 -10.50 -22.58
C PRO A 4 -1.39 -11.14 -23.95
N GLN A 5 -0.32 -11.53 -24.66
CA GLN A 5 -0.41 -12.08 -26.03
C GLN A 5 -1.38 -13.26 -26.10
N GLU A 6 -1.28 -14.19 -25.15
CA GLU A 6 -2.21 -15.33 -25.05
C GLU A 6 -3.68 -14.89 -24.95
N THR A 7 -3.97 -13.83 -24.20
CA THR A 7 -5.33 -13.29 -24.09
C THR A 7 -5.80 -12.68 -25.41
N ALA A 8 -4.91 -11.98 -26.12
CA ALA A 8 -5.23 -11.40 -27.41
C ALA A 8 -5.51 -12.48 -28.46
N ASP A 9 -4.68 -13.51 -28.49
CA ASP A 9 -4.81 -14.66 -29.41
C ASP A 9 -6.09 -15.45 -29.15
N ASN A 10 -6.39 -15.77 -27.88
CA ASN A 10 -7.59 -16.48 -27.48
C ASN A 10 -8.91 -15.70 -27.80
N LYS A 11 -8.83 -14.40 -27.84
CA LYS A 11 -9.97 -13.51 -28.24
C LYS A 11 -10.01 -13.20 -29.73
N GLY A 12 -9.06 -13.69 -30.51
CA GLY A 12 -8.97 -13.46 -31.95
C GLY A 12 -8.67 -12.02 -32.35
N PHE A 13 -8.04 -11.24 -31.47
CA PHE A 13 -7.65 -9.88 -31.82
C PHE A 13 -6.43 -9.85 -32.73
N ILE A 14 -6.47 -9.00 -33.75
CA ILE A 14 -5.33 -8.73 -34.60
C ILE A 14 -4.44 -7.68 -33.91
N PRO A 15 -3.19 -8.01 -33.58
CA PRO A 15 -2.30 -7.09 -32.89
C PRO A 15 -1.82 -5.98 -33.85
N LEU A 16 -1.85 -4.74 -33.34
CA LEU A 16 -1.22 -3.58 -33.98
C LEU A 16 0.28 -3.53 -33.69
N PHE A 17 0.68 -4.02 -32.53
CA PHE A 17 2.06 -4.08 -32.05
C PHE A 17 2.20 -5.14 -30.97
N GLN A 18 3.36 -5.79 -30.90
CA GLN A 18 3.68 -6.81 -29.89
C GLN A 18 5.05 -6.55 -29.28
N ALA A 19 5.13 -6.63 -27.96
CA ALA A 19 6.39 -6.55 -27.22
C ALA A 19 6.27 -7.24 -25.85
N TYR A 20 7.34 -7.86 -25.40
CA TYR A 20 7.47 -8.44 -24.06
C TYR A 20 6.31 -9.37 -23.63
N GLY A 21 5.76 -10.15 -24.56
CA GLY A 21 4.65 -11.05 -24.31
C GLY A 21 3.26 -10.36 -24.20
N TYR A 22 3.18 -9.10 -24.63
CA TYR A 22 1.94 -8.34 -24.71
C TYR A 22 1.63 -7.92 -26.14
N SER A 23 0.33 -7.77 -26.43
CA SER A 23 -0.19 -7.30 -27.71
C SER A 23 -0.99 -6.00 -27.50
N LEU A 24 -0.68 -4.97 -28.28
CA LEU A 24 -1.54 -3.80 -28.43
C LEU A 24 -2.60 -4.13 -29.48
N VAL A 25 -3.88 -4.08 -29.11
CA VAL A 25 -4.98 -4.43 -30.00
C VAL A 25 -6.00 -3.31 -30.09
N LYS A 26 -6.68 -3.22 -31.24
CA LYS A 26 -7.88 -2.39 -31.41
C LYS A 26 -9.08 -3.28 -31.16
N THR A 27 -9.93 -2.90 -30.21
CA THR A 27 -11.08 -3.73 -29.80
C THR A 27 -12.32 -3.52 -30.70
N GLY A 28 -12.39 -2.40 -31.41
CA GLY A 28 -13.60 -2.00 -32.16
C GLY A 28 -14.76 -1.53 -31.28
N LEU A 29 -14.57 -1.50 -29.96
CA LEU A 29 -15.55 -0.97 -29.02
C LEU A 29 -15.40 0.54 -28.88
N ASP A 30 -16.50 1.22 -28.63
CA ASP A 30 -16.47 2.64 -28.27
C ASP A 30 -15.78 2.82 -26.91
N ALA A 31 -14.97 3.87 -26.80
CA ALA A 31 -14.33 4.21 -25.53
C ALA A 31 -15.38 4.76 -24.56
N PRO A 32 -15.41 4.30 -23.30
CA PRO A 32 -16.28 4.92 -22.30
C PRO A 32 -15.84 6.36 -22.02
N ALA A 33 -16.79 7.21 -21.60
CA ALA A 33 -16.44 8.51 -21.06
C ALA A 33 -15.61 8.33 -19.78
N LEU A 34 -14.55 9.13 -19.64
CA LEU A 34 -13.66 9.09 -18.47
C LEU A 34 -13.69 10.45 -17.77
N PHE A 35 -13.63 10.43 -16.45
CA PHE A 35 -13.29 11.63 -15.68
C PHE A 35 -11.89 12.09 -16.06
N GLU A 36 -11.68 13.37 -16.26
CA GLU A 36 -10.42 13.92 -16.79
C GLU A 36 -9.19 13.60 -15.95
N ASP A 37 -9.35 13.51 -14.63
CA ASP A 37 -8.27 13.18 -13.68
C ASP A 37 -8.18 11.68 -13.36
N LEU A 38 -9.02 10.82 -13.95
CA LEU A 38 -8.94 9.37 -13.74
C LEU A 38 -7.65 8.80 -14.35
N SER A 39 -6.81 8.24 -13.51
CA SER A 39 -5.52 7.67 -13.89
C SER A 39 -5.53 6.15 -13.97
N MET A 40 -6.11 5.50 -12.96
CA MET A 40 -5.95 4.06 -12.78
C MET A 40 -7.12 3.43 -12.05
N LEU A 41 -7.36 2.15 -12.34
CA LEU A 41 -8.31 1.30 -11.64
C LEU A 41 -7.56 0.15 -10.99
N LEU A 42 -7.79 -0.07 -9.69
CA LEU A 42 -7.24 -1.21 -8.99
C LEU A 42 -8.34 -2.04 -8.29
N PRO A 43 -8.25 -3.37 -8.32
CA PRO A 43 -9.19 -4.21 -7.61
C PRO A 43 -8.96 -4.10 -6.09
N THR A 44 -10.05 -4.22 -5.32
CA THR A 44 -9.92 -4.46 -3.88
C THR A 44 -9.83 -5.96 -3.62
N SER A 45 -9.18 -6.34 -2.54
CA SER A 45 -9.13 -7.74 -2.05
C SER A 45 -10.47 -8.24 -1.49
N GLY A 46 -11.56 -7.53 -1.73
CA GLY A 46 -12.88 -7.78 -1.16
C GLY A 46 -13.51 -9.09 -1.61
N SER A 47 -13.98 -9.86 -0.66
CA SER A 47 -14.55 -11.21 -0.75
C SER A 47 -15.97 -11.29 -1.33
N THR A 48 -16.49 -10.27 -1.96
CA THR A 48 -17.88 -10.23 -2.45
C THR A 48 -17.91 -10.20 -3.98
N GLY A 49 -18.12 -11.33 -4.57
CA GLY A 49 -18.52 -11.76 -5.90
C GLY A 49 -18.63 -10.80 -7.10
N SER A 50 -18.62 -9.49 -6.92
CA SER A 50 -18.53 -8.50 -7.99
C SER A 50 -17.26 -7.66 -7.76
N PRO A 51 -16.29 -7.65 -8.69
CA PRO A 51 -15.07 -6.91 -8.52
C PRO A 51 -15.37 -5.41 -8.57
N LYS A 52 -15.31 -4.75 -7.41
CA LYS A 52 -15.27 -3.30 -7.35
C LYS A 52 -13.85 -2.87 -7.69
N LEU A 53 -13.74 -1.92 -8.60
CA LEU A 53 -12.47 -1.27 -8.91
C LEU A 53 -12.41 0.09 -8.21
N VAL A 54 -11.31 0.36 -7.55
CA VAL A 54 -11.05 1.67 -6.95
C VAL A 54 -10.54 2.60 -8.04
N ARG A 55 -11.15 3.78 -8.16
CA ARG A 55 -10.80 4.82 -9.13
C ARG A 55 -9.75 5.75 -8.53
N HIS A 56 -8.53 5.69 -9.04
CA HIS A 56 -7.43 6.57 -8.62
C HIS A 56 -7.28 7.72 -9.62
N SER A 57 -7.14 8.94 -9.12
CA SER A 57 -6.74 10.09 -9.93
C SER A 57 -5.21 10.21 -10.04
N TYR A 58 -4.74 10.99 -11.01
CA TYR A 58 -3.32 11.39 -11.08
C TYR A 58 -2.90 12.10 -9.79
N ARG A 59 -3.76 12.97 -9.25
CA ARG A 59 -3.52 13.68 -8.00
C ARG A 59 -3.39 12.74 -6.80
N ASN A 60 -4.22 11.70 -6.69
CA ASN A 60 -4.12 10.73 -5.59
C ASN A 60 -2.78 9.99 -5.61
N LEU A 61 -2.31 9.57 -6.79
CA LEU A 61 -1.03 8.87 -6.94
C LEU A 61 0.15 9.78 -6.63
N GLU A 62 0.11 11.01 -7.12
CA GLU A 62 1.13 12.03 -6.86
C GLU A 62 1.23 12.34 -5.36
N ALA A 63 0.09 12.57 -4.69
CA ALA A 63 0.02 12.83 -3.25
C ALA A 63 0.58 11.67 -2.44
N ASN A 64 0.20 10.43 -2.77
CA ASN A 64 0.75 9.25 -2.08
C ASN A 64 2.27 9.13 -2.29
N ALA A 65 2.76 9.35 -3.52
CA ALA A 65 4.19 9.28 -3.80
C ALA A 65 4.98 10.32 -3.00
N GLU A 66 4.48 11.56 -2.90
CA GLU A 66 5.12 12.62 -2.11
C GLU A 66 5.05 12.32 -0.61
N ASN A 67 3.90 11.90 -0.09
CA ASN A 67 3.73 11.55 1.32
C ASN A 67 4.70 10.44 1.74
N VAL A 68 4.82 9.38 0.94
CA VAL A 68 5.73 8.25 1.21
C VAL A 68 7.19 8.67 1.10
N LYS A 69 7.54 9.51 0.13
CA LYS A 69 8.88 10.10 0.00
C LYS A 69 9.26 10.88 1.27
N LEU A 70 8.37 11.74 1.76
CA LEU A 70 8.57 12.50 3.00
C LEU A 70 8.67 11.59 4.24
N LEU A 71 7.76 10.61 4.34
CA LEU A 71 7.67 9.66 5.45
C LEU A 71 8.97 8.87 5.63
N PHE A 72 9.52 8.34 4.56
CA PHE A 72 10.77 7.56 4.58
C PHE A 72 12.03 8.41 4.38
N GLN A 73 11.87 9.73 4.15
CA GLN A 73 12.97 10.64 3.84
C GLN A 73 13.78 10.16 2.65
N LEU A 74 13.07 9.71 1.59
CA LEU A 74 13.71 9.14 0.41
C LEU A 74 14.52 10.22 -0.33
N THR A 75 15.68 9.82 -0.82
CA THR A 75 16.60 10.63 -1.59
C THR A 75 17.05 9.86 -2.85
N PRO A 76 17.71 10.52 -3.81
CA PRO A 76 18.25 9.84 -4.99
C PRO A 76 19.24 8.69 -4.70
N ASN A 77 19.78 8.63 -3.47
CA ASN A 77 20.73 7.59 -3.08
C ASN A 77 20.06 6.26 -2.71
N GLN A 78 18.75 6.24 -2.48
CA GLN A 78 18.03 5.02 -2.15
C GLN A 78 17.94 4.07 -3.37
N ARG A 79 17.87 2.78 -3.06
CA ARG A 79 17.75 1.69 -4.01
C ARG A 79 16.70 0.70 -3.46
N ALA A 80 15.44 0.87 -3.89
CA ALA A 80 14.32 0.09 -3.38
C ALA A 80 14.23 -1.28 -4.05
N MET A 81 14.20 -2.36 -3.27
CA MET A 81 13.87 -3.69 -3.79
C MET A 81 12.35 -3.84 -3.93
N ALA A 82 11.84 -3.63 -5.15
CA ALA A 82 10.43 -3.73 -5.49
C ALA A 82 10.07 -5.19 -5.84
N SER A 83 9.66 -5.95 -4.82
CA SER A 83 9.29 -7.37 -4.94
C SER A 83 7.79 -7.63 -4.88
N LEU A 84 6.99 -6.64 -4.50
CA LEU A 84 5.53 -6.74 -4.49
C LEU A 84 4.96 -6.49 -5.88
N PRO A 85 3.85 -7.19 -6.26
CA PRO A 85 3.24 -7.01 -7.57
C PRO A 85 2.77 -5.57 -7.82
N ILE A 86 2.97 -5.07 -9.04
CA ILE A 86 2.61 -3.69 -9.43
C ILE A 86 1.09 -3.44 -9.42
N HIS A 87 0.28 -4.49 -9.60
CA HIS A 87 -1.18 -4.41 -9.50
C HIS A 87 -1.70 -4.37 -8.06
N TYR A 88 -0.82 -4.47 -7.09
CA TYR A 88 -1.11 -4.26 -5.68
C TYR A 88 -0.66 -2.86 -5.27
N THR A 89 -1.55 -2.08 -4.65
CA THR A 89 -1.29 -0.67 -4.30
C THR A 89 0.01 -0.46 -3.55
N MET A 90 0.36 -1.36 -2.62
CA MET A 90 1.62 -1.28 -1.87
C MET A 90 2.85 -1.43 -2.78
N GLY A 91 2.82 -2.37 -3.72
CA GLY A 91 3.90 -2.57 -4.70
C GLY A 91 4.05 -1.36 -5.61
N ARG A 92 2.92 -0.82 -6.08
CA ARG A 92 2.89 0.40 -6.89
C ARG A 92 3.45 1.59 -6.13
N SER A 93 3.02 1.79 -4.87
CA SER A 93 3.46 2.90 -4.03
C SER A 93 4.97 2.90 -3.79
N VAL A 94 5.64 1.73 -3.68
CA VAL A 94 7.11 1.66 -3.62
C VAL A 94 7.73 2.24 -4.88
N ILE A 95 7.24 1.83 -6.05
CA ILE A 95 7.79 2.30 -7.33
C ILE A 95 7.60 3.81 -7.47
N ASP A 96 6.37 4.29 -7.26
CA ASP A 96 6.03 5.70 -7.47
C ASP A 96 6.79 6.62 -6.52
N SER A 97 6.92 6.26 -5.24
CA SER A 97 7.61 7.08 -4.24
C SER A 97 9.12 7.14 -4.45
N ASP A 98 9.74 6.04 -4.82
CA ASP A 98 11.18 6.00 -5.08
C ASP A 98 11.51 6.74 -6.38
N LEU A 99 10.73 6.58 -7.45
CA LEU A 99 10.88 7.38 -8.68
C LEU A 99 10.66 8.88 -8.42
N LYS A 100 9.67 9.24 -7.60
CA LYS A 100 9.42 10.62 -7.17
C LYS A 100 10.61 11.22 -6.41
N ALA A 101 11.35 10.39 -5.69
CA ALA A 101 12.57 10.80 -4.97
C ALA A 101 13.81 10.85 -5.88
N GLY A 102 13.73 10.42 -7.14
CA GLY A 102 14.87 10.23 -8.03
C GLY A 102 15.72 9.01 -7.67
N ALA A 103 15.20 8.10 -6.84
CA ALA A 103 15.86 6.90 -6.37
C ALA A 103 15.86 5.77 -7.43
N THR A 104 16.65 4.74 -7.19
CA THR A 104 16.68 3.55 -8.05
C THR A 104 15.64 2.54 -7.60
N VAL A 105 14.86 2.02 -8.55
CA VAL A 105 13.91 0.92 -8.31
C VAL A 105 14.47 -0.38 -8.90
N LEU A 106 14.70 -1.38 -8.05
CA LEU A 106 15.17 -2.70 -8.40
C LEU A 106 13.97 -3.65 -8.55
N LEU A 107 13.42 -3.74 -9.75
CA LEU A 107 12.26 -4.61 -10.02
C LEU A 107 12.63 -6.08 -9.87
N SER A 108 11.86 -6.85 -9.12
CA SER A 108 12.08 -8.28 -8.93
C SER A 108 10.78 -9.07 -8.95
N GLY A 109 10.69 -10.05 -9.83
CA GLY A 109 9.65 -11.08 -9.84
C GLY A 109 10.08 -12.38 -9.13
N MET A 110 11.25 -12.38 -8.47
CA MET A 110 11.77 -13.57 -7.79
C MET A 110 11.05 -13.83 -6.48
N SER A 111 10.86 -15.10 -6.15
CA SER A 111 10.41 -15.51 -4.82
C SER A 111 11.44 -15.16 -3.75
N LEU A 112 10.98 -14.81 -2.56
CA LEU A 112 11.85 -14.62 -1.39
C LEU A 112 12.57 -15.92 -0.97
N LEU A 113 12.05 -17.09 -1.37
CA LEU A 113 12.70 -18.39 -1.15
C LEU A 113 13.84 -18.67 -2.14
N ASP A 114 13.97 -17.86 -3.20
CA ASP A 114 15.05 -17.99 -4.16
C ASP A 114 16.31 -17.28 -3.64
N LYS A 115 17.40 -18.03 -3.52
CA LYS A 115 18.70 -17.46 -3.12
C LYS A 115 19.13 -16.27 -3.97
N ARG A 116 18.79 -16.29 -5.27
CA ARG A 116 19.15 -15.21 -6.22
C ARG A 116 18.50 -13.87 -5.85
N PHE A 117 17.33 -13.89 -5.19
CA PHE A 117 16.71 -12.68 -4.68
C PHE A 117 17.62 -11.96 -3.68
N TRP A 118 18.13 -12.70 -2.69
CA TRP A 118 18.98 -12.14 -1.63
C TRP A 118 20.39 -11.78 -2.14
N THR A 119 20.93 -12.58 -3.05
CA THR A 119 22.18 -12.24 -3.74
C THR A 119 22.03 -10.93 -4.49
N ARG A 120 20.97 -10.77 -5.27
CA ARG A 120 20.68 -9.53 -6.00
C ARG A 120 20.45 -8.34 -5.07
N LEU A 121 19.70 -8.53 -3.96
CA LEU A 121 19.48 -7.48 -2.98
C LEU A 121 20.80 -6.94 -2.42
N LYS A 122 21.75 -7.84 -2.14
CA LYS A 122 23.09 -7.48 -1.67
C LYS A 122 23.95 -6.84 -2.78
N ASP A 123 24.08 -7.49 -3.93
CA ASP A 123 24.97 -7.06 -5.02
C ASP A 123 24.53 -5.72 -5.62
N GLU A 124 23.22 -5.51 -5.74
CA GLU A 124 22.63 -4.24 -6.18
C GLU A 124 22.58 -3.19 -5.07
N ARG A 125 23.08 -3.52 -3.87
CA ARG A 125 23.13 -2.62 -2.72
C ARG A 125 21.76 -2.01 -2.39
N ALA A 126 20.72 -2.84 -2.31
CA ALA A 126 19.39 -2.39 -1.98
C ALA A 126 19.35 -1.78 -0.57
N THR A 127 18.77 -0.58 -0.45
CA THR A 127 18.69 0.16 0.81
C THR A 127 17.36 -0.02 1.51
N SER A 128 16.31 -0.47 0.79
CA SER A 128 15.00 -0.68 1.37
C SER A 128 14.33 -1.96 0.87
N PHE A 129 13.53 -2.56 1.77
CA PHE A 129 12.68 -3.70 1.50
C PHE A 129 11.29 -3.46 2.10
N THR A 130 10.26 -3.62 1.27
CA THR A 130 8.86 -3.55 1.68
C THR A 130 8.24 -4.94 1.62
N GLY A 131 7.70 -5.42 2.75
CA GLY A 131 7.05 -6.72 2.84
C GLY A 131 5.63 -6.65 3.38
N VAL A 132 4.89 -7.71 3.14
CA VAL A 132 3.60 -8.01 3.76
C VAL A 132 3.79 -9.07 4.85
N PRO A 133 2.81 -9.35 5.75
CA PRO A 133 3.00 -10.33 6.82
C PRO A 133 3.60 -11.66 6.35
N TYR A 134 3.12 -12.20 5.23
CA TYR A 134 3.65 -13.43 4.64
C TYR A 134 5.15 -13.34 4.30
N SER A 135 5.63 -12.18 3.85
CA SER A 135 7.06 -11.97 3.57
C SER A 135 7.90 -12.17 4.83
N TYR A 136 7.41 -11.68 5.96
CA TYR A 136 8.11 -11.76 7.25
C TYR A 136 8.00 -13.12 7.91
N ASP A 137 6.92 -13.87 7.68
CA ASP A 137 6.82 -15.27 8.09
C ASP A 137 7.92 -16.13 7.42
N LEU A 138 8.34 -15.76 6.20
CA LEU A 138 9.48 -16.41 5.53
C LEU A 138 10.82 -16.02 6.14
N PHE A 139 10.98 -14.82 6.71
CA PHE A 139 12.24 -14.37 7.28
C PHE A 139 12.76 -15.31 8.38
N SER A 140 11.86 -15.79 9.24
CA SER A 140 12.24 -16.75 10.28
C SER A 140 12.72 -18.10 9.70
N LYS A 141 12.12 -18.54 8.57
CA LYS A 141 12.50 -19.78 7.87
C LYS A 141 13.81 -19.63 7.11
N LEU A 142 14.12 -18.41 6.66
CA LEU A 142 15.33 -18.10 5.91
C LEU A 142 16.52 -17.72 6.80
N HIS A 143 16.33 -17.68 8.12
CA HIS A 143 17.34 -17.18 9.05
C HIS A 143 17.85 -15.79 8.66
N PHE A 144 16.90 -14.87 8.38
CA PHE A 144 17.17 -13.51 7.91
C PHE A 144 18.19 -12.77 8.80
N GLU A 145 18.16 -13.02 10.10
CA GLU A 145 19.11 -12.46 11.08
C GLU A 145 20.58 -12.81 10.82
N ARG A 146 20.83 -13.83 10.00
CA ARG A 146 22.19 -14.29 9.64
C ARG A 146 22.67 -13.76 8.29
N MET A 147 21.80 -13.05 7.58
CA MET A 147 22.13 -12.51 6.26
C MET A 147 22.99 -11.25 6.40
N ASP A 148 24.08 -11.21 5.68
CA ASP A 148 24.94 -10.02 5.57
C ASP A 148 24.36 -9.06 4.51
N LEU A 149 23.58 -8.08 4.97
CA LEU A 149 22.90 -7.07 4.14
C LEU A 149 23.29 -5.67 4.62
N PRO A 150 24.55 -5.25 4.38
CA PRO A 150 25.09 -4.03 4.96
C PRO A 150 24.40 -2.75 4.48
N ASP A 151 23.99 -2.69 3.21
CA ASP A 151 23.34 -1.51 2.63
C ASP A 151 21.85 -1.41 2.96
N LEU A 152 21.20 -2.48 3.45
CA LEU A 152 19.78 -2.46 3.82
C LEU A 152 19.57 -1.58 5.07
N GLU A 153 18.91 -0.44 4.88
CA GLU A 153 18.67 0.56 5.93
C GLU A 153 17.23 0.51 6.45
N ILE A 154 16.24 0.31 5.55
CA ILE A 154 14.82 0.44 5.84
C ILE A 154 14.11 -0.87 5.56
N ILE A 155 13.38 -1.37 6.56
CA ILE A 155 12.49 -2.53 6.46
C ILE A 155 11.08 -2.03 6.76
N THR A 156 10.15 -2.14 5.80
CA THR A 156 8.80 -1.65 5.98
C THR A 156 7.77 -2.77 5.87
N GLN A 157 6.78 -2.73 6.74
CA GLN A 157 5.68 -3.69 6.78
C GLN A 157 4.35 -2.98 6.51
N GLY A 158 3.49 -3.60 5.72
CA GLY A 158 2.13 -3.12 5.48
C GLY A 158 1.24 -4.19 4.84
N GLY A 159 0.01 -3.84 4.51
CA GLY A 159 -0.92 -4.70 3.79
C GLY A 159 -1.54 -5.84 4.61
N GLY A 160 -1.41 -5.80 5.93
CA GLY A 160 -2.01 -6.75 6.85
C GLY A 160 -1.42 -6.65 8.25
N LYS A 161 -2.11 -7.25 9.23
CA LYS A 161 -1.65 -7.26 10.63
C LYS A 161 -0.48 -8.24 10.80
N LEU A 162 0.65 -7.73 11.23
CA LEU A 162 1.78 -8.54 11.62
C LEU A 162 1.52 -9.19 12.99
N SER A 163 1.97 -10.42 13.21
CA SER A 163 1.90 -11.02 14.55
C SER A 163 2.80 -10.25 15.52
N GLU A 164 2.38 -10.13 16.77
CA GLU A 164 3.16 -9.45 17.81
C GLU A 164 4.58 -9.99 17.90
N LYS A 165 4.71 -11.32 17.89
CA LYS A 165 6.03 -11.99 17.93
C LYS A 165 6.94 -11.52 16.79
N MET A 166 6.41 -11.42 15.56
CA MET A 166 7.17 -11.00 14.41
C MET A 166 7.45 -9.49 14.44
N PHE A 167 6.52 -8.70 14.96
CA PHE A 167 6.71 -7.26 15.15
C PHE A 167 7.89 -7.00 16.11
N VAL A 168 7.87 -7.64 17.28
CA VAL A 168 8.97 -7.55 18.29
C VAL A 168 10.29 -8.02 17.69
N TYR A 169 10.28 -9.12 16.92
CA TYR A 169 11.49 -9.63 16.26
C TYR A 169 12.08 -8.59 15.29
N LEU A 170 11.26 -7.98 14.43
CA LEU A 170 11.73 -6.98 13.46
C LEU A 170 12.21 -5.69 14.13
N ALA A 171 11.50 -5.22 15.16
CA ALA A 171 11.88 -4.04 15.92
C ALA A 171 13.24 -4.23 16.62
N LYS A 172 13.44 -5.40 17.23
CA LYS A 172 14.70 -5.77 17.87
C LYS A 172 15.84 -5.93 16.86
N TYR A 173 15.59 -6.66 15.77
CA TYR A 173 16.56 -6.84 14.70
C TYR A 173 17.02 -5.49 14.12
N ALA A 174 16.09 -4.60 13.84
CA ALA A 174 16.40 -3.30 13.29
C ALA A 174 17.30 -2.47 14.22
N GLU A 175 16.99 -2.45 15.52
CA GLU A 175 17.81 -1.76 16.52
C GLU A 175 19.22 -2.35 16.62
N GLU A 176 19.34 -3.67 16.75
CA GLU A 176 20.62 -4.38 16.90
C GLU A 176 21.55 -4.20 15.69
N HIS A 177 20.96 -3.97 14.49
CA HIS A 177 21.72 -3.82 13.24
C HIS A 177 21.76 -2.37 12.73
N GLY A 178 21.31 -1.38 13.51
CA GLY A 178 21.31 0.02 13.11
C GLY A 178 20.40 0.32 11.91
N LYS A 179 19.31 -0.46 11.74
CA LYS A 179 18.32 -0.33 10.66
C LYS A 179 17.04 0.32 11.18
N LYS A 180 16.15 0.70 10.27
CA LYS A 180 14.82 1.26 10.59
C LYS A 180 13.75 0.22 10.27
N PHE A 181 12.96 -0.20 11.26
CA PHE A 181 11.74 -0.96 11.05
C PHE A 181 10.55 -0.01 11.16
N ILE A 182 9.73 0.07 10.09
CA ILE A 182 8.59 0.98 10.00
C ILE A 182 7.35 0.17 9.64
N ALA A 183 6.43 0.03 10.59
CA ALA A 183 5.11 -0.52 10.33
C ALA A 183 4.22 0.56 9.68
N THR A 184 3.48 0.17 8.65
CA THR A 184 2.53 1.05 7.95
C THR A 184 1.16 0.40 7.89
N TYR A 185 0.11 1.21 7.85
CA TYR A 185 -1.25 0.78 7.59
C TYR A 185 -1.82 1.60 6.44
N GLY A 186 -2.71 0.97 5.67
CA GLY A 186 -3.43 1.64 4.60
C GLY A 186 -4.42 0.73 3.90
N GLN A 187 -5.17 1.33 2.99
CA GLN A 187 -6.19 0.67 2.18
C GLN A 187 -6.03 1.09 0.72
N THR A 188 -6.52 0.25 -0.20
CA THR A 188 -6.50 0.57 -1.64
C THR A 188 -7.22 1.89 -1.92
N GLU A 189 -8.26 2.17 -1.16
CA GLU A 189 -9.09 3.37 -1.21
C GLU A 189 -8.35 4.66 -0.81
N CYS A 190 -7.12 4.54 -0.28
CA CYS A 190 -6.25 5.67 0.07
C CYS A 190 -4.87 5.54 -0.59
N SER A 191 -4.79 4.92 -1.76
CA SER A 191 -3.58 4.79 -2.59
C SER A 191 -2.39 4.11 -1.91
N ALA A 192 -2.60 3.26 -0.94
CA ALA A 192 -1.75 2.33 -0.21
C ALA A 192 -1.49 2.67 1.26
N ARG A 193 -0.78 3.74 1.56
CA ARG A 193 -0.39 4.09 2.92
C ARG A 193 -1.25 5.25 3.44
N MET A 194 -1.55 5.22 4.72
CA MET A 194 -2.32 6.22 5.45
C MET A 194 -1.61 6.61 6.75
N THR A 195 -0.92 5.63 7.35
CA THR A 195 -0.20 5.80 8.61
C THR A 195 1.14 5.10 8.59
N TYR A 196 1.99 5.52 9.51
CA TYR A 196 3.26 4.85 9.78
C TYR A 196 3.62 4.95 11.26
N LEU A 197 4.29 3.94 11.78
CA LEU A 197 4.90 4.01 13.10
C LEU A 197 6.33 4.51 12.96
N PRO A 198 6.69 5.68 13.53
CA PRO A 198 8.07 6.13 13.59
C PRO A 198 8.98 5.03 14.16
N TYR A 199 10.09 4.73 13.49
CA TYR A 199 10.95 3.59 13.83
C TYR A 199 11.48 3.61 15.26
N ASN A 200 11.69 4.80 15.82
CA ASN A 200 12.12 4.99 17.22
C ASN A 200 11.04 4.59 18.23
N LEU A 201 9.79 4.47 17.82
CA LEU A 201 8.67 4.03 18.68
C LEU A 201 8.37 2.53 18.51
N ALA A 202 9.01 1.84 17.58
CA ALA A 202 8.67 0.45 17.27
C ALA A 202 8.78 -0.51 18.48
N LYS A 203 9.66 -0.23 19.44
CA LYS A 203 9.81 -1.04 20.67
C LYS A 203 8.81 -0.70 21.77
N SER A 204 8.39 0.55 21.87
CA SER A 204 7.46 1.00 22.93
C SER A 204 6.00 0.90 22.50
N LYS A 205 5.71 1.00 21.20
CA LYS A 205 4.37 0.97 20.61
C LYS A 205 4.16 -0.29 19.77
N ILE A 206 4.34 -1.45 20.39
CA ILE A 206 4.22 -2.76 19.72
C ILE A 206 2.85 -2.90 19.05
N CYS A 207 2.82 -3.32 17.78
CA CYS A 207 1.63 -3.48 16.96
C CYS A 207 0.82 -2.20 16.68
N SER A 208 1.33 -1.03 17.04
CA SER A 208 0.73 0.23 16.61
C SER A 208 0.87 0.40 15.09
N ILE A 209 -0.13 1.00 14.48
CA ILE A 209 -0.08 1.51 13.11
C ILE A 209 0.50 2.92 13.05
N GLY A 210 0.83 3.51 14.21
CA GLY A 210 1.49 4.79 14.35
C GLY A 210 0.57 6.00 14.20
N ILE A 211 1.05 6.99 13.47
CA ILE A 211 0.43 8.30 13.27
C ILE A 211 0.09 8.52 11.79
N ALA A 212 -0.67 9.57 11.48
CA ALA A 212 -0.96 9.94 10.09
C ALA A 212 0.34 10.17 9.30
N GLU A 213 0.33 9.78 8.02
CA GLU A 213 1.41 10.15 7.10
C GLU A 213 1.47 11.67 6.87
N PRO A 214 2.57 12.21 6.34
CA PRO A 214 2.67 13.63 6.01
C PRO A 214 1.51 14.12 5.12
N ASN A 215 1.13 15.39 5.25
CA ASN A 215 0.07 16.05 4.51
C ASN A 215 -1.34 15.44 4.68
N SER A 216 -1.54 14.63 5.72
CA SER A 216 -2.80 13.98 6.02
C SER A 216 -3.20 14.14 7.48
N LYS A 217 -4.45 13.76 7.81
CA LYS A 217 -5.01 13.80 9.16
C LYS A 217 -5.78 12.53 9.46
N LEU A 218 -5.73 12.14 10.74
CA LEU A 218 -6.56 11.08 11.31
C LEU A 218 -7.47 11.63 12.39
N SER A 219 -8.63 11.04 12.51
CA SER A 219 -9.57 11.26 13.60
C SER A 219 -10.21 9.96 14.03
N ILE A 220 -10.84 9.97 15.19
CA ILE A 220 -11.70 8.91 15.70
C ILE A 220 -13.13 9.43 15.76
N VAL A 221 -14.07 8.67 15.22
CA VAL A 221 -15.52 8.91 15.38
C VAL A 221 -16.04 7.84 16.34
N ASP A 222 -16.58 8.27 17.47
CA ASP A 222 -17.11 7.37 18.50
C ASP A 222 -18.51 6.81 18.14
N SER A 223 -19.10 6.02 19.05
CA SER A 223 -20.41 5.42 18.86
C SER A 223 -21.57 6.41 18.84
N GLU A 224 -21.35 7.64 19.33
CA GLU A 224 -22.33 8.73 19.34
C GLU A 224 -22.18 9.62 18.10
N GLY A 225 -21.18 9.35 17.24
CA GLY A 225 -20.87 10.13 16.04
C GLY A 225 -20.02 11.38 16.32
N VAL A 226 -19.45 11.49 17.52
CA VAL A 226 -18.56 12.61 17.87
C VAL A 226 -17.17 12.34 17.32
N GLU A 227 -16.67 13.28 16.53
CA GLU A 227 -15.33 13.19 15.94
C GLU A 227 -14.29 13.90 16.80
N THR A 228 -13.17 13.21 17.10
CA THR A 228 -12.07 13.74 17.89
C THR A 228 -10.72 13.59 17.16
N PHE A 229 -9.89 14.64 17.23
CA PHE A 229 -8.57 14.69 16.59
C PHE A 229 -7.42 14.56 17.59
N GLU A 230 -7.67 14.72 18.88
CA GLU A 230 -6.66 14.73 19.93
C GLU A 230 -7.11 13.92 21.15
N GLY A 231 -6.14 13.53 22.00
CA GLY A 231 -6.36 12.76 23.21
C GLY A 231 -6.67 11.29 22.98
N GLU A 232 -6.88 10.56 24.06
CA GLU A 232 -7.24 9.15 24.00
C GLU A 232 -8.68 8.96 23.50
N ALA A 233 -8.89 8.10 22.52
CA ALA A 233 -10.20 7.83 21.95
C ALA A 233 -10.27 6.45 21.30
N THR A 234 -11.47 5.86 21.25
CA THR A 234 -11.72 4.60 20.54
C THR A 234 -12.99 4.73 19.70
N GLY A 235 -12.93 4.36 18.45
CA GLY A 235 -14.05 4.43 17.51
C GLY A 235 -13.61 4.14 16.08
N GLU A 236 -14.46 4.50 15.11
CA GLU A 236 -14.10 4.40 13.70
C GLU A 236 -12.96 5.36 13.38
N MET A 237 -11.91 4.84 12.77
CA MET A 237 -10.82 5.67 12.25
C MET A 237 -11.23 6.31 10.92
N VAL A 238 -11.10 7.64 10.85
CA VAL A 238 -11.36 8.43 9.64
C VAL A 238 -10.06 9.07 9.18
N PHE A 239 -9.77 8.93 7.91
CA PHE A 239 -8.56 9.48 7.27
C PHE A 239 -8.94 10.62 6.32
N ARG A 240 -8.11 11.66 6.28
CA ARG A 240 -8.23 12.80 5.36
C ARG A 240 -6.91 13.09 4.70
N GLY A 241 -6.93 13.12 3.36
CA GLY A 241 -5.75 13.40 2.56
C GLY A 241 -6.05 13.43 1.07
N GLU A 242 -5.16 14.02 0.29
CA GLU A 242 -5.29 14.10 -1.17
C GLU A 242 -5.10 12.74 -1.86
N ASN A 243 -4.56 11.75 -1.16
CA ASN A 243 -4.40 10.37 -1.63
C ASN A 243 -5.66 9.51 -1.41
N VAL A 244 -6.73 10.04 -0.82
CA VAL A 244 -8.06 9.40 -0.82
C VAL A 244 -8.59 9.38 -2.24
N THR A 245 -9.00 8.22 -2.71
CA THR A 245 -9.38 7.97 -4.11
C THR A 245 -10.75 8.53 -4.46
N LEU A 246 -11.07 8.57 -5.76
CA LEU A 246 -12.31 9.13 -6.29
C LEU A 246 -13.58 8.34 -5.91
N GLY A 247 -13.44 7.13 -5.40
CA GLY A 247 -14.54 6.20 -5.14
C GLY A 247 -14.39 4.90 -5.92
N TYR A 248 -15.49 4.22 -6.20
CA TYR A 248 -15.48 2.92 -6.86
C TYR A 248 -16.06 2.99 -8.28
N ALA A 249 -15.68 2.02 -9.11
CA ALA A 249 -16.33 1.70 -10.37
C ALA A 249 -16.81 0.24 -10.33
N THR A 250 -18.06 0.04 -10.76
CA THR A 250 -18.71 -1.26 -10.93
C THR A 250 -19.17 -1.48 -12.36
N CYS A 251 -19.26 -0.42 -13.13
CA CYS A 251 -19.64 -0.39 -14.55
C CYS A 251 -18.87 0.71 -15.30
N ALA A 252 -19.02 0.78 -16.62
CA ALA A 252 -18.30 1.74 -17.45
C ALA A 252 -18.72 3.20 -17.18
N GLU A 253 -19.99 3.42 -16.85
CA GLU A 253 -20.55 4.74 -16.55
C GLU A 253 -19.90 5.36 -15.29
N ASP A 254 -19.46 4.53 -14.34
CA ASP A 254 -18.78 5.00 -13.13
C ASP A 254 -17.43 5.66 -13.44
N LEU A 255 -16.83 5.38 -14.60
CA LEU A 255 -15.54 5.95 -14.99
C LEU A 255 -15.59 7.45 -15.28
N ALA A 256 -16.79 7.97 -15.61
CA ALA A 256 -17.02 9.39 -15.85
C ALA A 256 -17.31 10.20 -14.58
N LYS A 257 -17.54 9.54 -13.43
CA LYS A 257 -17.82 10.22 -12.17
C LYS A 257 -16.60 10.94 -11.64
N GLY A 258 -16.78 12.14 -11.10
CA GLY A 258 -15.77 12.90 -10.38
C GLY A 258 -15.42 12.28 -9.02
N ASP A 259 -14.86 13.10 -8.14
CA ASP A 259 -14.51 12.70 -6.77
C ASP A 259 -15.77 12.59 -5.91
N GLU A 260 -16.08 11.37 -5.46
CA GLU A 260 -17.21 11.07 -4.57
C GLU A 260 -16.82 11.10 -3.10
N ASN A 261 -15.50 10.98 -2.78
CA ASN A 261 -14.98 10.90 -1.42
C ASN A 261 -14.53 12.26 -0.86
N ASN A 262 -14.26 13.23 -1.72
CA ASN A 262 -13.82 14.59 -1.32
C ASN A 262 -12.65 14.58 -0.32
N GLY A 263 -11.69 13.68 -0.52
CA GLY A 263 -10.51 13.57 0.33
C GLY A 263 -10.78 12.99 1.73
N VAL A 264 -11.94 12.40 2.00
CA VAL A 264 -12.32 11.82 3.30
C VAL A 264 -12.63 10.34 3.15
N MET A 265 -12.01 9.52 4.00
CA MET A 265 -12.23 8.07 4.03
C MET A 265 -12.66 7.60 5.41
N HIS A 266 -13.89 7.12 5.53
CA HIS A 266 -14.35 6.30 6.62
C HIS A 266 -13.81 4.88 6.42
N THR A 267 -12.85 4.47 7.26
CA THR A 267 -12.08 3.25 7.01
C THR A 267 -12.85 1.96 7.25
N GLY A 268 -13.91 2.04 8.06
CA GLY A 268 -14.62 0.88 8.57
C GLY A 268 -13.80 0.06 9.58
N ASP A 269 -12.63 0.53 9.96
CA ASP A 269 -11.79 -0.10 10.99
C ASP A 269 -11.93 0.68 12.31
N ILE A 270 -12.11 -0.06 13.41
CA ILE A 270 -12.14 0.50 14.76
C ILE A 270 -10.70 0.58 15.24
N ALA A 271 -10.30 1.78 15.65
CA ALA A 271 -8.99 2.04 16.22
C ALA A 271 -9.10 2.64 17.61
N HIS A 272 -8.09 2.37 18.41
CA HIS A 272 -7.79 3.07 19.66
C HIS A 272 -6.61 4.01 19.40
N ARG A 273 -6.75 5.28 19.75
CA ARG A 273 -5.67 6.27 19.79
C ARG A 273 -5.27 6.46 21.25
N ASP A 274 -3.99 6.26 21.55
CA ASP A 274 -3.45 6.46 22.90
C ASP A 274 -3.12 7.93 23.20
N GLU A 275 -2.70 8.22 24.43
CA GLU A 275 -2.32 9.56 24.89
C GLU A 275 -1.17 10.19 24.11
N ASP A 276 -0.28 9.36 23.52
CA ASP A 276 0.85 9.82 22.67
C ASP A 276 0.44 10.03 21.20
N GLY A 277 -0.85 9.85 20.86
CA GLY A 277 -1.39 10.01 19.53
C GLY A 277 -1.12 8.85 18.57
N CYS A 278 -0.66 7.70 19.06
CA CYS A 278 -0.46 6.50 18.27
C CYS A 278 -1.76 5.69 18.14
N TYR A 279 -2.04 5.21 16.94
CA TYR A 279 -3.24 4.43 16.64
C TYR A 279 -2.96 2.93 16.66
N PHE A 280 -3.95 2.16 17.12
CA PHE A 280 -3.95 0.70 17.18
C PHE A 280 -5.25 0.17 16.60
N ILE A 281 -5.21 -0.71 15.61
CA ILE A 281 -6.42 -1.36 15.11
C ILE A 281 -6.89 -2.41 16.11
N VAL A 282 -8.09 -2.19 16.65
CA VAL A 282 -8.72 -3.06 17.65
C VAL A 282 -9.86 -3.89 17.10
N GLY A 283 -10.40 -3.54 15.93
CA GLY A 283 -11.49 -4.28 15.31
C GLY A 283 -11.85 -3.76 13.93
N ARG A 284 -12.91 -4.31 13.37
CA ARG A 284 -13.53 -3.84 12.14
C ARG A 284 -15.03 -3.73 12.35
N MET A 285 -15.61 -2.66 11.84
CA MET A 285 -17.06 -2.50 11.84
C MET A 285 -17.69 -3.68 11.09
N LYS A 286 -18.58 -4.43 11.76
CA LYS A 286 -19.38 -5.45 11.08
C LYS A 286 -20.27 -4.73 10.08
N ARG A 287 -20.12 -5.01 8.79
CA ARG A 287 -21.18 -4.72 7.83
C ARG A 287 -22.39 -5.56 8.26
N PHE A 288 -23.40 -4.93 8.85
CA PHE A 288 -24.68 -5.58 9.07
C PHE A 288 -25.26 -5.87 7.68
N LEU A 289 -25.13 -7.10 7.24
CA LEU A 289 -26.04 -7.63 6.23
C LEU A 289 -27.42 -7.64 6.86
N LYS A 290 -28.31 -6.73 6.42
CA LYS A 290 -29.75 -6.87 6.69
C LYS A 290 -30.17 -8.18 6.02
N ILE A 291 -30.28 -9.26 6.80
CA ILE A 291 -30.70 -10.58 6.31
C ILE A 291 -32.23 -10.63 6.16
N TYR A 292 -32.96 -9.71 6.74
CA TYR A 292 -34.40 -9.55 6.58
C TYR A 292 -34.71 -8.04 6.54
N GLY A 293 -35.15 -7.57 5.37
CA GLY A 293 -35.59 -6.21 5.14
C GLY A 293 -37.00 -6.15 4.76
#